data_a456d2e8fdd1eb4647e3d820403015e2
#
_entry.id   a456d2e8fdd1eb4647e3d820403015e2
#
_cell.length_a   1.000
_cell.length_b   1.000
_cell.length_c   1.000
_cell.angle_alpha   90.00
_cell.angle_beta   90.00
_cell.angle_gamma   90.00
#
_symmetry.space_group_name_H-M   'P 1'
#
loop_
_entity.id
_entity.type
_entity.pdbx_description
1 polymer ?
#
loop_
_entity_poly.entity_id
_entity_poly.type
_entity_poly.pdbx_seq_one_letter_code
_entity_poly.pdbx_strand_id
1 'polypeptide(L)'
;MLDLISKVGKNRTKNPNEKIDLLKKAIRSSYRLDQTAYNGINIAIASSLSSIRFFENELKQIDKAILDTVNGLDSNAYNSLLSIRGIGKVYAAGILAEIGSINYFKHNSNLAKYAGLYWNRTQSGKFEKEDRKFSQHANKYLRYYLIEATASCIRMNFPFIKNYYDSK
;
A
#
# COMPACT_ATOMS: atom_id res chain seq x y z
N MET A 1 -23.89 10.49 21.65
CA MET A 1 -23.13 9.22 21.30
C MET A 1 -23.32 8.82 19.85
N LEU A 2 -24.54 8.82 19.31
CA LEU A 2 -24.79 8.60 17.86
C LEU A 2 -24.01 9.58 16.98
N ASP A 3 -24.06 10.86 17.25
CA ASP A 3 -23.31 11.91 16.54
C ASP A 3 -21.80 11.68 16.55
N LEU A 4 -21.27 11.20 17.65
CA LEU A 4 -19.84 10.93 17.81
C LEU A 4 -19.42 9.71 16.95
N ILE A 5 -20.22 8.66 16.95
CA ILE A 5 -19.96 7.45 16.16
C ILE A 5 -20.11 7.74 14.65
N SER A 6 -21.10 8.53 14.24
CA SER A 6 -21.26 8.92 12.84
C SER A 6 -20.13 9.84 12.38
N LYS A 7 -19.72 10.79 13.20
CA LYS A 7 -18.65 11.75 12.92
C LYS A 7 -17.26 11.06 12.84
N VAL A 8 -16.96 10.17 13.79
CA VAL A 8 -15.69 9.41 13.82
C VAL A 8 -15.68 8.30 12.79
N GLY A 9 -16.81 7.63 12.59
CA GLY A 9 -16.95 6.53 11.62
C GLY A 9 -17.04 6.98 10.16
N LYS A 10 -17.11 8.29 9.87
CA LYS A 10 -17.25 8.84 8.51
C LYS A 10 -18.29 8.08 7.67
N ASN A 11 -19.44 7.74 8.23
CA ASN A 11 -20.52 6.95 7.63
C ASN A 11 -20.12 5.52 7.19
N ARG A 12 -18.97 5.00 7.60
CA ARG A 12 -18.55 3.60 7.33
C ARG A 12 -19.13 2.58 8.30
N THR A 13 -19.77 3.06 9.37
CA THR A 13 -20.32 2.19 10.41
C THR A 13 -21.70 1.68 9.98
N LYS A 14 -21.76 0.40 9.57
CA LYS A 14 -23.03 -0.29 9.39
C LYS A 14 -23.67 -0.48 10.77
N ASN A 15 -24.97 -0.15 10.93
CA ASN A 15 -25.75 -0.30 12.16
C ASN A 15 -25.16 0.43 13.39
N PRO A 16 -25.13 1.78 13.41
CA PRO A 16 -24.55 2.54 14.52
C PRO A 16 -25.29 2.29 15.86
N ASN A 17 -26.59 2.01 15.85
CA ASN A 17 -27.36 1.71 17.06
C ASN A 17 -26.93 0.40 17.72
N GLU A 18 -26.75 -0.65 16.95
CA GLU A 18 -26.26 -1.95 17.44
C GLU A 18 -24.88 -1.81 18.11
N LYS A 19 -23.98 -1.02 17.50
CA LYS A 19 -22.66 -0.73 18.09
C LYS A 19 -22.75 0.06 19.39
N ILE A 20 -23.71 0.98 19.50
CA ILE A 20 -23.97 1.70 20.75
C ILE A 20 -24.41 0.74 21.84
N ASP A 21 -25.29 -0.19 21.53
CA ASP A 21 -25.78 -1.14 22.53
C ASP A 21 -24.69 -2.12 22.96
N LEU A 22 -23.84 -2.56 22.02
CA LEU A 22 -22.65 -3.35 22.34
C LEU A 22 -21.67 -2.57 23.23
N LEU A 23 -21.42 -1.29 22.93
CA LEU A 23 -20.58 -0.43 23.76
C LEU A 23 -21.16 -0.23 25.15
N LYS A 24 -22.47 0.04 25.27
CA LYS A 24 -23.15 0.17 26.57
C LYS A 24 -23.07 -1.12 27.40
N LYS A 25 -23.22 -2.29 26.71
CA LYS A 25 -23.09 -3.59 27.37
C LYS A 25 -21.65 -3.82 27.84
N ALA A 26 -20.65 -3.52 27.01
CA ALA A 26 -19.25 -3.61 27.38
C ALA A 26 -18.88 -2.70 28.57
N ILE A 27 -19.37 -1.45 28.58
CA ILE A 27 -19.17 -0.50 29.70
C ILE A 27 -19.77 -1.03 30.99
N ARG A 28 -20.96 -1.66 30.94
CA ARG A 28 -21.64 -2.21 32.14
C ARG A 28 -20.93 -3.45 32.68
N SER A 29 -20.33 -4.24 31.82
CA SER A 29 -19.60 -5.47 32.18
C SER A 29 -18.11 -5.26 32.41
N SER A 30 -17.58 -4.04 32.17
CA SER A 30 -16.15 -3.75 32.34
C SER A 30 -15.78 -3.61 33.81
N TYR A 31 -14.60 -4.10 34.14
CA TYR A 31 -13.99 -3.87 35.44
C TYR A 31 -13.69 -2.39 35.65
N ARG A 32 -14.11 -1.82 36.77
CA ARG A 32 -13.80 -0.43 37.10
C ARG A 32 -12.49 -0.37 37.86
N LEU A 33 -11.50 0.25 37.22
CA LEU A 33 -10.22 0.53 37.85
C LEU A 33 -10.32 1.65 38.86
N ASP A 34 -9.40 1.67 39.84
CA ASP A 34 -9.27 2.81 40.74
C ASP A 34 -8.92 4.10 39.99
N GLN A 35 -9.33 5.24 40.52
CA GLN A 35 -9.16 6.56 39.88
C GLN A 35 -7.68 6.86 39.56
N THR A 36 -6.78 6.41 40.40
CA THR A 36 -5.32 6.60 40.19
C THR A 36 -4.80 5.84 38.97
N ALA A 37 -5.24 4.59 38.81
CA ALA A 37 -4.92 3.78 37.64
C ALA A 37 -5.56 4.34 36.36
N TYR A 38 -6.78 4.86 36.45
CA TYR A 38 -7.50 5.52 35.36
C TYR A 38 -6.72 6.72 34.80
N ASN A 39 -6.18 7.56 35.69
CA ASN A 39 -5.43 8.75 35.29
C ASN A 39 -4.17 8.38 34.49
N GLY A 40 -3.42 7.40 34.94
CA GLY A 40 -2.22 6.91 34.22
C GLY A 40 -2.56 6.35 32.84
N ILE A 41 -3.62 5.53 32.74
CA ILE A 41 -4.07 4.96 31.48
C ILE A 41 -4.57 6.05 30.52
N ASN A 42 -5.34 7.02 31.01
CA ASN A 42 -5.84 8.13 30.20
C ASN A 42 -4.70 8.96 29.60
N ILE A 43 -3.64 9.24 30.39
CA ILE A 43 -2.45 9.94 29.90
C ILE A 43 -1.76 9.12 28.80
N ALA A 44 -1.59 7.82 29.01
CA ALA A 44 -0.96 6.94 28.01
C ALA A 44 -1.77 6.87 26.71
N ILE A 45 -3.09 6.74 26.80
CA ILE A 45 -3.98 6.75 25.63
C ILE A 45 -3.92 8.11 24.91
N ALA A 46 -3.99 9.22 25.66
CA ALA A 46 -3.92 10.56 25.07
C ALA A 46 -2.59 10.79 24.35
N SER A 47 -1.48 10.37 24.94
CA SER A 47 -0.14 10.43 24.33
C SER A 47 -0.08 9.60 23.06
N SER A 48 -0.58 8.37 23.10
CA SER A 48 -0.59 7.48 21.91
C SER A 48 -1.44 8.07 20.78
N LEU A 49 -2.62 8.62 21.09
CA LEU A 49 -3.47 9.27 20.08
C LEU A 49 -2.82 10.53 19.50
N SER A 50 -2.10 11.29 20.32
CA SER A 50 -1.34 12.47 19.84
C SER A 50 -0.23 12.06 18.91
N SER A 51 0.50 10.97 19.22
CA SER A 51 1.55 10.42 18.35
C SER A 51 0.97 9.93 17.02
N ILE A 52 -0.15 9.23 17.03
CA ILE A 52 -0.83 8.79 15.80
C ILE A 52 -1.19 10.01 14.93
N ARG A 53 -1.80 11.05 15.49
CA ARG A 53 -2.18 12.25 14.76
C ARG A 53 -0.95 12.99 14.20
N PHE A 54 0.12 13.04 14.97
CA PHE A 54 1.38 13.61 14.51
C PHE A 54 1.90 12.85 13.28
N PHE A 55 2.03 11.53 13.34
CA PHE A 55 2.49 10.73 12.21
C PHE A 55 1.56 10.79 11.00
N GLU A 56 0.24 10.84 11.19
CA GLU A 56 -0.70 11.04 10.09
C GLU A 56 -0.48 12.38 9.36
N ASN A 57 -0.12 13.45 10.09
CA ASN A 57 0.18 14.74 9.51
C ASN A 57 1.53 14.73 8.77
N GLU A 58 2.56 14.12 9.37
CA GLU A 58 3.87 13.96 8.71
C GLU A 58 3.75 13.17 7.40
N LEU A 59 3.00 12.07 7.40
CA LEU A 59 2.73 11.29 6.19
C LEU A 59 2.07 12.13 5.09
N LYS A 60 1.09 12.99 5.44
CA LYS A 60 0.46 13.87 4.45
C LYS A 60 1.44 14.87 3.84
N GLN A 61 2.38 15.40 4.65
CA GLN A 61 3.40 16.34 4.16
C GLN A 61 4.39 15.63 3.23
N ILE A 62 4.83 14.41 3.61
CA ILE A 62 5.71 13.59 2.78
C ILE A 62 5.02 13.20 1.48
N ASP A 63 3.77 12.76 1.52
CA ASP A 63 2.99 12.43 0.33
C ASP A 63 2.87 13.62 -0.63
N LYS A 64 2.65 14.82 -0.08
CA LYS A 64 2.63 16.06 -0.89
C LYS A 64 3.98 16.35 -1.52
N ALA A 65 5.06 16.28 -0.76
CA ALA A 65 6.41 16.51 -1.27
C ALA A 65 6.78 15.51 -2.38
N ILE A 66 6.42 14.24 -2.22
CA ILE A 66 6.60 13.22 -3.26
C ILE A 66 5.84 13.60 -4.52
N LEU A 67 4.57 13.99 -4.39
CA LEU A 67 3.74 14.39 -5.53
C LEU A 67 4.32 15.60 -6.28
N ASP A 68 4.76 16.61 -5.56
CA ASP A 68 5.35 17.82 -6.14
C ASP A 68 6.66 17.48 -6.89
N THR A 69 7.48 16.59 -6.33
CA THR A 69 8.73 16.13 -6.95
C THR A 69 8.45 15.32 -8.22
N VAL A 70 7.54 14.37 -8.16
CA VAL A 70 7.20 13.47 -9.30
C VAL A 70 6.56 14.25 -10.45
N ASN A 71 5.70 15.22 -10.14
CA ASN A 71 5.11 16.11 -11.15
C ASN A 71 6.16 16.98 -11.85
N GLY A 72 7.23 17.35 -11.15
CA GLY A 72 8.35 18.08 -11.72
C GLY A 72 9.26 17.23 -12.62
N LEU A 73 9.27 15.89 -12.45
CA LEU A 73 10.09 14.97 -13.25
C LEU A 73 9.40 14.58 -14.55
N ASP A 74 8.25 13.93 -14.48
CA ASP A 74 7.46 13.47 -15.63
C ASP A 74 5.99 13.28 -15.25
N SER A 75 5.21 14.35 -15.39
CA SER A 75 3.78 14.34 -15.09
C SER A 75 2.98 13.41 -16.00
N ASN A 76 3.40 13.23 -17.26
CA ASN A 76 2.69 12.38 -18.22
C ASN A 76 2.84 10.90 -17.86
N ALA A 77 4.05 10.46 -17.57
CA ALA A 77 4.30 9.09 -17.14
C ALA A 77 3.59 8.79 -15.80
N TYR A 78 3.60 9.74 -14.87
CA TYR A 78 2.91 9.62 -13.60
C TYR A 78 1.40 9.46 -13.78
N ASN A 79 0.76 10.33 -14.57
CA ASN A 79 -0.67 10.27 -14.85
C ASN A 79 -1.05 9.00 -15.61
N SER A 80 -0.19 8.53 -16.52
CA SER A 80 -0.38 7.26 -17.23
C SER A 80 -0.40 6.07 -16.27
N LEU A 81 0.49 6.04 -15.27
CA LEU A 81 0.47 5.01 -14.23
C LEU A 81 -0.80 5.11 -13.36
N LEU A 82 -1.21 6.31 -12.98
CA LEU A 82 -2.42 6.53 -12.18
C LEU A 82 -3.71 6.14 -12.92
N SER A 83 -3.72 6.17 -14.25
CA SER A 83 -4.87 5.74 -15.04
C SER A 83 -5.15 4.24 -14.93
N ILE A 84 -4.16 3.47 -14.51
CA ILE A 84 -4.30 2.02 -14.31
C ILE A 84 -5.00 1.77 -12.97
N ARG A 85 -6.18 1.20 -13.03
CA ARG A 85 -6.98 0.89 -11.83
C ARG A 85 -6.22 -0.09 -10.93
N GLY A 86 -5.91 0.35 -9.72
CA GLY A 86 -5.13 -0.40 -8.74
C GLY A 86 -3.73 0.15 -8.52
N ILE A 87 -3.23 1.03 -9.40
CA ILE A 87 -1.99 1.77 -9.17
C ILE A 87 -2.33 3.10 -8.48
N GLY A 88 -2.01 3.19 -7.20
CA GLY A 88 -2.16 4.42 -6.42
C GLY A 88 -0.93 5.32 -6.51
N LYS A 89 -1.04 6.51 -5.90
CA LYS A 89 -0.01 7.55 -5.91
C LYS A 89 1.37 7.05 -5.47
N VAL A 90 1.42 6.23 -4.41
CA VAL A 90 2.66 5.69 -3.85
C VAL A 90 3.34 4.73 -4.85
N TYR A 91 2.57 3.82 -5.45
CA TYR A 91 3.13 2.88 -6.42
C TYR A 91 3.59 3.59 -7.69
N ALA A 92 2.79 4.54 -8.20
CA ALA A 92 3.16 5.32 -9.37
C ALA A 92 4.45 6.12 -9.14
N ALA A 93 4.55 6.80 -8.00
CA ALA A 93 5.75 7.57 -7.64
C ALA A 93 6.98 6.66 -7.47
N GLY A 94 6.83 5.54 -6.75
CA GLY A 94 7.92 4.59 -6.54
C GLY A 94 8.40 3.94 -7.82
N ILE A 95 7.50 3.54 -8.72
CA ILE A 95 7.85 2.99 -10.03
C ILE A 95 8.63 4.02 -10.86
N LEU A 96 8.17 5.28 -10.91
CA LEU A 96 8.86 6.34 -11.65
C LEU A 96 10.21 6.67 -11.07
N ALA A 97 10.33 6.78 -9.75
CA ALA A 97 11.59 7.06 -9.08
C ALA A 97 12.65 6.00 -9.39
N GLU A 98 12.25 4.72 -9.43
CA GLU A 98 13.16 3.61 -9.67
C GLU A 98 13.51 3.39 -11.17
N ILE A 99 12.59 3.73 -12.06
CA ILE A 99 12.82 3.64 -13.52
C ILE A 99 13.65 4.83 -14.00
N GLY A 100 13.46 6.02 -13.44
CA GLY A 100 13.98 7.27 -13.96
C GLY A 100 13.31 7.61 -15.29
N SER A 101 13.98 7.38 -16.41
CA SER A 101 13.40 7.56 -17.74
C SER A 101 13.14 6.23 -18.43
N ILE A 102 11.92 6.03 -18.92
CA ILE A 102 11.53 4.83 -19.69
C ILE A 102 12.34 4.70 -20.98
N ASN A 103 12.86 5.80 -21.51
CA ASN A 103 13.67 5.83 -22.73
C ASN A 103 15.02 5.08 -22.60
N TYR A 104 15.46 4.79 -21.39
CA TYR A 104 16.65 3.93 -21.17
C TYR A 104 16.40 2.47 -21.53
N PHE A 105 15.14 2.06 -21.65
CA PHE A 105 14.76 0.66 -21.92
C PHE A 105 14.22 0.51 -23.33
N LYS A 106 15.04 -0.07 -24.23
CA LYS A 106 14.63 -0.30 -25.65
C LYS A 106 13.45 -1.27 -25.78
N HIS A 107 13.32 -2.21 -24.85
CA HIS A 107 12.29 -3.26 -24.84
C HIS A 107 11.79 -3.54 -23.43
N ASN A 108 10.53 -3.98 -23.31
CA ASN A 108 9.93 -4.37 -22.02
C ASN A 108 10.74 -5.45 -21.28
N SER A 109 11.41 -6.34 -22.04
CA SER A 109 12.29 -7.36 -21.46
C SER A 109 13.50 -6.78 -20.73
N ASN A 110 13.99 -5.61 -21.14
CA ASN A 110 15.09 -4.93 -20.45
C ASN A 110 14.65 -4.37 -19.11
N LEU A 111 13.43 -3.80 -19.06
CA LEU A 111 12.83 -3.34 -17.81
C LEU A 111 12.56 -4.53 -16.86
N ALA A 112 12.03 -5.64 -17.38
CA ALA A 112 11.83 -6.86 -16.59
C ALA A 112 13.16 -7.41 -16.03
N LYS A 113 14.23 -7.39 -16.81
CA LYS A 113 15.57 -7.76 -16.34
C LYS A 113 16.08 -6.81 -15.27
N TYR A 114 15.91 -5.50 -15.46
CA TYR A 114 16.31 -4.49 -14.50
C TYR A 114 15.57 -4.66 -13.17
N ALA A 115 14.28 -4.94 -13.19
CA ALA A 115 13.49 -5.27 -12.01
C ALA A 115 13.78 -6.68 -11.44
N GLY A 116 14.53 -7.51 -12.15
CA GLY A 116 14.80 -8.90 -11.78
C GLY A 116 13.59 -9.82 -11.90
N LEU A 117 12.61 -9.43 -12.70
CA LEU A 117 11.41 -10.22 -13.01
C LEU A 117 11.69 -11.15 -14.21
N TYR A 118 12.77 -11.88 -14.13
CA TYR A 118 13.13 -12.89 -15.12
C TYR A 118 13.81 -14.08 -14.44
N TRP A 119 13.69 -15.25 -15.07
CA TRP A 119 14.36 -16.45 -14.59
C TRP A 119 15.59 -16.73 -15.41
N ASN A 120 16.71 -16.96 -14.75
CA ASN A 120 17.91 -17.45 -15.42
C ASN A 120 17.64 -18.87 -15.91
N ARG A 121 17.72 -19.09 -17.24
CA ARG A 121 17.76 -20.43 -17.80
C ARG A 121 19.14 -21.03 -17.53
N THR A 122 19.22 -21.97 -16.62
CA THR A 122 20.39 -22.84 -16.48
C THR A 122 20.09 -24.11 -17.23
N GLN A 123 20.52 -24.17 -18.51
CA GLN A 123 20.47 -25.37 -19.32
C GLN A 123 21.89 -25.89 -19.47
N SER A 124 22.18 -27.11 -18.98
CA SER A 124 23.36 -27.86 -19.33
C SER A 124 22.90 -29.20 -19.93
N GLY A 125 22.92 -29.28 -21.25
CA GLY A 125 22.48 -30.48 -21.99
C GLY A 125 20.98 -30.80 -21.79
N LYS A 126 20.67 -32.01 -21.34
CA LYS A 126 19.30 -32.50 -21.14
C LYS A 126 18.71 -32.16 -19.74
N PHE A 127 19.45 -31.43 -18.90
CA PHE A 127 19.03 -31.12 -17.52
C PHE A 127 18.48 -29.70 -17.43
N GLU A 128 17.19 -29.58 -17.12
CA GLU A 128 16.53 -28.32 -16.82
C GLU A 128 16.21 -28.25 -15.32
N LYS A 129 16.77 -27.24 -14.64
CA LYS A 129 16.55 -27.08 -13.20
C LYS A 129 15.16 -26.50 -12.96
N GLU A 130 14.30 -27.21 -12.20
CA GLU A 130 12.94 -26.80 -11.89
C GLU A 130 12.88 -25.57 -10.94
N ASP A 131 13.81 -25.47 -9.98
CA ASP A 131 13.89 -24.36 -9.03
C ASP A 131 14.62 -23.15 -9.63
N ARG A 132 13.87 -22.16 -10.07
CA ARG A 132 14.39 -20.91 -10.64
C ARG A 132 14.28 -19.78 -9.64
N LYS A 133 15.43 -19.30 -9.15
CA LYS A 133 15.49 -18.13 -8.25
C LYS A 133 15.50 -16.84 -9.08
N PHE A 134 14.83 -15.81 -8.56
CA PHE A 134 14.94 -14.46 -9.10
C PHE A 134 16.37 -13.94 -9.01
N SER A 135 16.77 -13.10 -9.99
CA SER A 135 18.10 -12.49 -9.97
C SER A 135 18.31 -11.63 -8.73
N GLN A 136 19.44 -11.84 -8.05
CA GLN A 136 19.84 -11.03 -6.90
C GLN A 136 20.43 -9.68 -7.31
N HIS A 137 20.97 -9.58 -8.55
CA HIS A 137 21.59 -8.37 -9.12
C HIS A 137 20.57 -7.49 -9.83
N ALA A 138 19.45 -7.19 -9.21
CA ALA A 138 18.36 -6.44 -9.81
C ALA A 138 17.87 -5.34 -8.88
N ASN A 139 17.17 -4.36 -9.44
CA ASN A 139 16.53 -3.34 -8.64
C ASN A 139 15.38 -3.95 -7.83
N LYS A 140 15.66 -4.24 -6.55
CA LYS A 140 14.71 -4.87 -5.62
C LYS A 140 13.53 -3.96 -5.27
N TYR A 141 13.73 -2.64 -5.32
CA TYR A 141 12.67 -1.67 -5.01
C TYR A 141 11.68 -1.57 -6.16
N LEU A 142 12.16 -1.47 -7.40
CA LEU A 142 11.29 -1.52 -8.57
C LEU A 142 10.48 -2.82 -8.61
N ARG A 143 11.13 -3.96 -8.37
CA ARG A 143 10.44 -5.25 -8.28
C ARG A 143 9.35 -5.25 -7.23
N TYR A 144 9.62 -4.73 -6.04
CA TYR A 144 8.63 -4.59 -4.98
C TYR A 144 7.41 -3.79 -5.43
N TYR A 145 7.63 -2.59 -5.97
CA TYR A 145 6.53 -1.75 -6.44
C TYR A 145 5.71 -2.39 -7.56
N LEU A 146 6.36 -3.07 -8.50
CA LEU A 146 5.65 -3.75 -9.60
C LEU A 146 4.82 -4.94 -9.10
N ILE A 147 5.32 -5.72 -8.17
CA ILE A 147 4.58 -6.86 -7.58
C ILE A 147 3.38 -6.35 -6.79
N GLU A 148 3.57 -5.38 -5.91
CA GLU A 148 2.49 -4.81 -5.10
C GLU A 148 1.43 -4.11 -5.95
N ALA A 149 1.85 -3.36 -6.98
CA ALA A 149 0.94 -2.74 -7.93
C ALA A 149 0.11 -3.80 -8.66
N THR A 150 0.73 -4.89 -9.14
CA THR A 150 0.02 -5.98 -9.80
C THR A 150 -0.99 -6.66 -8.87
N ALA A 151 -0.61 -6.96 -7.65
CA ALA A 151 -1.51 -7.52 -6.64
C ALA A 151 -2.70 -6.58 -6.35
N SER A 152 -2.46 -5.28 -6.32
CA SER A 152 -3.51 -4.26 -6.17
C SER A 152 -4.44 -4.22 -7.38
N CYS A 153 -3.92 -4.30 -8.61
CA CYS A 153 -4.70 -4.34 -9.84
C CYS A 153 -5.63 -5.56 -9.90
N ILE A 154 -5.14 -6.73 -9.46
CA ILE A 154 -5.95 -7.96 -9.36
C ILE A 154 -7.10 -7.76 -8.37
N ARG A 155 -6.81 -7.25 -7.16
CA ARG A 155 -7.83 -6.96 -6.14
C ARG A 155 -8.89 -5.96 -6.61
N MET A 156 -8.49 -4.97 -7.41
CA MET A 156 -9.38 -3.95 -7.98
C MET A 156 -10.07 -4.41 -9.26
N ASN A 157 -9.92 -5.68 -9.65
CA ASN A 157 -10.49 -6.26 -10.86
C ASN A 157 -10.15 -5.45 -12.14
N PHE A 158 -8.87 -5.03 -12.28
CA PHE A 158 -8.43 -4.42 -13.53
C PHE A 158 -8.43 -5.47 -14.65
N PRO A 159 -9.28 -5.35 -15.69
CA PRO A 159 -9.64 -6.46 -16.56
C PRO A 159 -8.44 -7.11 -17.25
N PHE A 160 -7.51 -6.32 -17.76
CA PHE A 160 -6.35 -6.82 -18.49
C PHE A 160 -5.46 -7.73 -17.62
N ILE A 161 -5.12 -7.28 -16.41
CA ILE A 161 -4.23 -8.02 -15.50
C ILE A 161 -4.99 -9.18 -14.87
N LYS A 162 -6.26 -8.98 -14.51
CA LYS A 162 -7.09 -10.01 -13.92
C LYS A 162 -7.32 -11.18 -14.86
N ASN A 163 -7.71 -10.91 -16.12
CA ASN A 163 -7.93 -11.95 -17.11
C ASN A 163 -6.66 -12.75 -17.40
N TYR A 164 -5.50 -12.08 -17.45
CA TYR A 164 -4.22 -12.77 -17.61
C TYR A 164 -3.90 -13.66 -16.40
N TYR A 165 -4.17 -13.20 -15.19
CA TYR A 165 -3.95 -13.95 -13.96
C TYR A 165 -4.87 -15.18 -13.89
N ASP A 166 -6.16 -15.02 -14.18
CA ASP A 166 -7.15 -16.09 -14.12
C ASP A 166 -6.99 -17.12 -15.25
N SER A 167 -6.23 -16.80 -16.32
CA SER A 167 -5.93 -17.70 -17.44
C SER A 167 -4.73 -18.63 -17.22
N LYS A 168 -4.02 -18.49 -16.08
CA LYS A 168 -2.82 -19.27 -15.73
C LYS A 168 -3.12 -20.30 -14.64
#